data_a3eb7c507f015866a3c8a1500ce18061
#
_entry.id   a3eb7c507f015866a3c8a1500ce18061
#
_cell.length_a   1.000
_cell.length_b   1.000
_cell.length_c   1.000
_cell.angle_alpha   90.00
_cell.angle_beta   90.00
_cell.angle_gamma   90.00
#
_symmetry.space_group_name_H-M   'P 1'
#
loop_
_entity.id
_entity.type
_entity.pdbx_description
1 polymer ?
#
loop_
_entity_poly.entity_id
_entity_poly.type
_entity_poly.pdbx_seq_one_letter_code
_entity_poly.pdbx_strand_id
1 'polypeptide(L)'
;MHKSMTGYGRHEAQNELGTQLWEIKSVNAKQLNLRWKLPPSLLAYEGEWDKEVRSIASRGRIDIFLSLELFRSEDLQLSLNQATAEAMLQEIRKLAQNKGDIFHPDYNRLLNIPSLWQDKSSAPDPQLINFLQQGLRGALQNWDESRQREGHALVRDLLSRIESLLQSLSELKELSKDVPEEKFQALQQRVQELLQKVQTETDQERMLQELAILADRLDVSEEITRLETHLDELRNQLSEQSGSGRRLDFLLQECFREINTCANKAQNSRISRITVDFKSELEKCREQVQNLE
;
A
#
# COMPACT_ATOMS: atom_id res chain seq x y z
N MET A 1 5.61 15.59 -2.67
CA MET A 1 6.62 14.57 -3.06
C MET A 1 5.95 13.20 -2.90
N HIS A 2 5.88 12.39 -3.94
CA HIS A 2 5.28 11.05 -3.84
C HIS A 2 6.14 10.13 -2.98
N LYS A 3 5.53 9.52 -1.97
CA LYS A 3 6.18 8.53 -1.09
C LYS A 3 5.50 7.18 -1.27
N SER A 4 6.24 6.08 -1.05
CA SER A 4 5.62 4.77 -0.94
C SER A 4 4.92 4.61 0.41
N MET A 5 3.80 3.87 0.44
CA MET A 5 3.18 3.44 1.69
C MET A 5 3.95 2.30 2.37
N THR A 6 4.80 1.58 1.62
CA THR A 6 5.71 0.58 2.18
C THR A 6 7.04 1.22 2.53
N GLY A 7 7.67 0.74 3.58
CA GLY A 7 8.97 1.24 4.01
C GLY A 7 9.50 0.50 5.22
N TYR A 8 10.82 0.59 5.39
CA TYR A 8 11.54 0.04 6.54
C TYR A 8 12.51 1.07 7.08
N GLY A 9 12.48 1.28 8.38
CA GLY A 9 13.43 2.09 9.11
C GLY A 9 14.00 1.34 10.31
N ARG A 10 15.29 1.47 10.54
CA ARG A 10 15.99 0.92 11.70
C ARG A 10 16.94 1.96 12.25
N HIS A 11 16.96 2.11 13.56
CA HIS A 11 17.94 2.93 14.25
C HIS A 11 18.39 2.23 15.52
N GLU A 12 19.69 2.10 15.70
CA GLU A 12 20.32 1.53 16.86
C GLU A 12 21.22 2.58 17.50
N ALA A 13 21.10 2.74 18.80
CA ALA A 13 21.92 3.65 19.57
C ALA A 13 22.25 3.08 20.94
N GLN A 14 23.44 3.40 21.42
CA GLN A 14 23.95 2.98 22.73
C GLN A 14 24.48 4.18 23.49
N ASN A 15 24.21 4.21 24.79
CA ASN A 15 24.80 5.19 25.73
C ASN A 15 25.07 4.52 27.08
N GLU A 16 25.33 5.31 28.12
CA GLU A 16 25.60 4.81 29.47
C GLU A 16 24.38 4.12 30.13
N LEU A 17 23.16 4.40 29.68
CA LEU A 17 21.93 3.81 30.20
C LEU A 17 21.66 2.41 29.60
N GLY A 18 22.03 2.22 28.33
CA GLY A 18 21.75 0.96 27.65
C GLY A 18 21.89 1.02 26.14
N THR A 19 21.40 -0.03 25.48
CA THR A 19 21.28 -0.11 24.01
C THR A 19 19.79 -0.13 23.64
N GLN A 20 19.42 0.71 22.69
CA GLN A 20 18.10 0.75 22.09
C GLN A 20 18.15 0.38 20.62
N LEU A 21 17.17 -0.38 20.15
CA LEU A 21 16.95 -0.69 18.75
C LEU A 21 15.49 -0.42 18.40
N TRP A 22 15.26 0.52 17.52
CA TRP A 22 13.97 0.80 16.93
C TRP A 22 13.87 0.21 15.52
N GLU A 23 12.79 -0.50 15.25
CA GLU A 23 12.44 -0.98 13.92
C GLU A 23 11.02 -0.53 13.57
N ILE A 24 10.87 0.05 12.38
CA ILE A 24 9.59 0.55 11.85
C ILE A 24 9.36 -0.12 10.51
N LYS A 25 8.20 -0.76 10.35
CA LYS A 25 7.76 -1.39 9.11
C LYS A 25 6.39 -0.88 8.74
N SER A 26 6.20 -0.46 7.50
CA SER A 26 4.89 -0.05 7.01
C SER A 26 4.46 -0.85 5.80
N VAL A 27 3.14 -1.06 5.70
CA VAL A 27 2.47 -1.70 4.56
C VAL A 27 1.24 -0.90 4.17
N ASN A 28 0.82 -1.04 2.91
CA ASN A 28 -0.36 -0.37 2.40
C ASN A 28 -1.62 -0.74 3.22
N ALA A 29 -2.37 0.28 3.66
CA ALA A 29 -3.70 0.12 4.24
C ALA A 29 -4.54 1.38 3.99
N LYS A 30 -5.88 1.22 3.94
CA LYS A 30 -6.82 2.32 3.68
C LYS A 30 -6.82 3.40 4.76
N GLN A 31 -6.57 3.02 6.00
CA GLN A 31 -6.53 3.90 7.17
C GLN A 31 -5.19 3.75 7.89
N LEU A 32 -4.77 4.80 8.59
CA LEU A 32 -3.59 4.75 9.44
C LEU A 32 -3.86 3.89 10.67
N ASN A 33 -3.09 2.83 10.81
CA ASN A 33 -3.14 1.90 11.95
C ASN A 33 -1.72 1.71 12.49
N LEU A 34 -1.48 2.16 13.71
CA LEU A 34 -0.20 2.03 14.40
C LEU A 34 -0.24 0.82 15.33
N ARG A 35 0.78 0.00 15.30
CA ARG A 35 0.94 -1.15 16.19
C ARG A 35 2.28 -1.07 16.89
N TRP A 36 2.22 -0.89 18.19
CA TRP A 36 3.37 -0.78 19.03
C TRP A 36 3.72 -2.12 19.69
N LYS A 37 4.99 -2.43 19.73
CA LYS A 37 5.57 -3.50 20.54
C LYS A 37 6.62 -2.90 21.45
N LEU A 38 6.19 -2.48 22.62
CA LEU A 38 6.98 -1.79 23.62
C LEU A 38 7.14 -2.67 24.87
N PRO A 39 8.23 -2.54 25.62
CA PRO A 39 8.32 -3.03 26.99
C PRO A 39 7.16 -2.51 27.85
N PRO A 40 6.61 -3.30 28.78
CA PRO A 40 5.45 -2.91 29.59
C PRO A 40 5.64 -1.59 30.35
N SER A 41 6.85 -1.29 30.82
CA SER A 41 7.20 -0.05 31.53
C SER A 41 7.09 1.22 30.69
N LEU A 42 7.05 1.10 29.34
CA LEU A 42 7.02 2.22 28.40
C LEU A 42 5.65 2.42 27.73
N LEU A 43 4.64 1.59 28.01
CA LEU A 43 3.30 1.69 27.43
C LEU A 43 2.63 3.04 27.69
N ALA A 44 2.94 3.69 28.81
CA ALA A 44 2.39 5.03 29.12
C ALA A 44 2.81 6.11 28.12
N TYR A 45 3.92 5.93 27.41
CA TYR A 45 4.47 6.88 26.43
C TYR A 45 3.96 6.65 24.99
N GLU A 46 3.26 5.54 24.74
CA GLU A 46 2.70 5.21 23.42
C GLU A 46 1.90 6.37 22.83
N GLY A 47 1.03 7.00 23.64
CA GLY A 47 0.18 8.10 23.17
C GLY A 47 0.93 9.37 22.78
N GLU A 48 2.12 9.61 23.34
CA GLU A 48 2.98 10.72 22.98
C GLU A 48 3.72 10.43 21.65
N TRP A 49 4.31 9.24 21.56
CA TRP A 49 5.02 8.79 20.36
C TRP A 49 4.09 8.56 19.16
N ASP A 50 2.84 8.19 19.41
CA ASP A 50 1.78 8.07 18.39
C ASP A 50 1.58 9.40 17.62
N LYS A 51 1.60 10.54 18.34
CA LYS A 51 1.48 11.87 17.73
C LYS A 51 2.64 12.18 16.78
N GLU A 52 3.85 11.75 17.14
CA GLU A 52 5.05 11.95 16.34
C GLU A 52 4.97 11.16 15.03
N VAL A 53 4.55 9.89 15.08
CA VAL A 53 4.33 9.06 13.89
C VAL A 53 3.22 9.61 13.01
N ARG A 54 2.09 10.05 13.60
CA ARG A 54 0.95 10.64 12.87
C ARG A 54 1.26 11.97 12.19
N SER A 55 2.30 12.67 12.62
CA SER A 55 2.75 13.89 11.94
C SER A 55 3.44 13.61 10.60
N ILE A 56 3.93 12.37 10.40
CA ILE A 56 4.71 11.97 9.22
C ILE A 56 3.90 11.09 8.26
N ALA A 57 2.94 10.32 8.79
CA ALA A 57 2.15 9.38 8.01
C ALA A 57 0.65 9.66 8.14
N SER A 58 -0.07 9.65 7.00
CA SER A 58 -1.53 9.84 6.94
C SER A 58 -2.30 8.54 6.70
N ARG A 59 -1.65 7.49 6.19
CA ARG A 59 -2.25 6.20 5.79
C ARG A 59 -1.27 5.05 6.00
N GLY A 60 -1.79 3.82 5.94
CA GLY A 60 -0.97 2.62 6.05
C GLY A 60 -1.04 1.96 7.43
N ARG A 61 -0.60 0.71 7.51
CA ARG A 61 -0.35 0.03 8.78
C ARG A 61 1.14 0.11 9.08
N ILE A 62 1.48 0.64 10.25
CA ILE A 62 2.85 0.82 10.70
C ILE A 62 3.06 -0.01 11.97
N ASP A 63 3.94 -0.99 11.88
CA ASP A 63 4.35 -1.82 13.00
C ASP A 63 5.68 -1.24 13.53
N ILE A 64 5.69 -0.84 14.82
CA ILE A 64 6.81 -0.19 15.49
C ILE A 64 7.27 -1.10 16.63
N PHE A 65 8.52 -1.45 16.61
CA PHE A 65 9.15 -2.34 17.59
C PHE A 65 10.31 -1.64 18.28
N LEU A 66 10.37 -1.76 19.62
CA LEU A 66 11.50 -1.33 20.43
C LEU A 66 12.10 -2.55 21.14
N SER A 67 13.39 -2.81 20.90
CA SER A 67 14.22 -3.63 21.74
C SER A 67 15.11 -2.75 22.62
N LEU A 68 15.07 -2.97 23.93
CA LEU A 68 15.79 -2.17 24.91
C LEU A 68 16.58 -3.11 25.84
N GLU A 69 17.88 -2.86 25.96
CA GLU A 69 18.76 -3.53 26.88
C GLU A 69 19.37 -2.47 27.82
N LEU A 70 19.02 -2.53 29.12
CA LEU A 70 19.50 -1.59 30.12
C LEU A 70 20.76 -2.13 30.78
N PHE A 71 21.77 -1.28 31.01
CA PHE A 71 23.05 -1.70 31.61
C PHE A 71 23.06 -1.54 33.12
N ARG A 72 22.21 -0.67 33.68
CA ARG A 72 22.16 -0.43 35.11
C ARG A 72 21.10 -1.34 35.75
N SER A 73 21.51 -2.10 36.77
CA SER A 73 20.60 -2.94 37.55
C SER A 73 19.52 -2.15 38.28
N GLU A 74 19.79 -0.89 38.62
CA GLU A 74 18.86 0.04 39.25
C GLU A 74 17.71 0.42 38.31
N ASP A 75 17.97 0.48 36.99
CA ASP A 75 16.98 0.78 35.96
C ASP A 75 16.09 -0.45 35.65
N LEU A 76 16.53 -1.65 35.97
CA LEU A 76 15.72 -2.86 35.81
C LEU A 76 14.56 -2.95 36.81
N GLN A 77 14.63 -2.16 37.93
CA GLN A 77 13.57 -2.01 38.93
C GLN A 77 12.89 -3.31 39.38
N LEU A 78 13.59 -4.46 39.21
CA LEU A 78 13.10 -5.75 39.61
C LEU A 78 13.09 -5.86 41.15
N SER A 79 11.91 -6.05 41.72
CA SER A 79 11.78 -6.34 43.17
C SER A 79 11.04 -7.65 43.38
N LEU A 80 11.51 -8.39 44.39
CA LEU A 80 10.82 -9.58 44.84
C LEU A 80 9.53 -9.15 45.59
N ASN A 81 8.38 -9.69 45.20
CA ASN A 81 7.16 -9.58 46.01
C ASN A 81 7.26 -10.44 47.25
N GLN A 82 7.88 -9.87 48.31
CA GLN A 82 8.14 -10.59 49.57
C GLN A 82 6.83 -11.13 50.17
N ALA A 83 5.75 -10.35 50.14
CA ALA A 83 4.47 -10.76 50.70
C ALA A 83 3.92 -12.03 50.02
N THR A 84 4.01 -12.10 48.69
CA THR A 84 3.58 -13.28 47.94
C THR A 84 4.51 -14.45 48.16
N ALA A 85 5.83 -14.23 48.20
CA ALA A 85 6.81 -15.27 48.45
C ALA A 85 6.63 -15.89 49.85
N GLU A 86 6.44 -15.05 50.88
CA GLU A 86 6.19 -15.50 52.27
C GLU A 86 4.87 -16.28 52.36
N ALA A 87 3.80 -15.81 51.74
CA ALA A 87 2.53 -16.53 51.74
C ALA A 87 2.65 -17.92 51.09
N MET A 88 3.35 -18.03 49.96
CA MET A 88 3.60 -19.31 49.29
C MET A 88 4.42 -20.25 50.16
N LEU A 89 5.47 -19.77 50.80
CA LEU A 89 6.30 -20.56 51.70
C LEU A 89 5.53 -21.01 52.95
N GLN A 90 4.64 -20.18 53.50
CA GLN A 90 3.80 -20.53 54.62
C GLN A 90 2.79 -21.64 54.30
N GLU A 91 2.13 -21.57 53.14
CA GLU A 91 1.20 -22.62 52.73
C GLU A 91 1.88 -23.97 52.50
N ILE A 92 3.08 -23.98 51.90
CA ILE A 92 3.86 -25.21 51.70
C ILE A 92 4.32 -25.76 53.07
N ARG A 93 4.71 -24.88 54.01
CA ARG A 93 5.10 -25.29 55.37
C ARG A 93 3.94 -25.93 56.12
N LYS A 94 2.73 -25.37 56.05
CA LYS A 94 1.51 -25.95 56.65
C LYS A 94 1.21 -27.33 56.03
N LEU A 95 1.36 -27.48 54.73
CA LEU A 95 1.15 -28.75 54.05
C LEU A 95 2.12 -29.82 54.50
N ALA A 96 3.41 -29.49 54.64
CA ALA A 96 4.45 -30.37 55.11
C ALA A 96 4.19 -30.81 56.57
N GLN A 97 3.84 -29.84 57.44
CA GLN A 97 3.49 -30.13 58.87
C GLN A 97 2.30 -31.09 58.98
N ASN A 98 1.26 -30.92 58.17
CA ASN A 98 0.10 -31.81 58.15
C ASN A 98 0.43 -33.24 57.72
N LYS A 99 1.53 -33.43 56.97
CA LYS A 99 2.02 -34.73 56.52
C LYS A 99 3.13 -35.29 57.38
N GLY A 100 3.59 -34.57 58.41
CA GLY A 100 4.69 -34.94 59.25
C GLY A 100 6.06 -34.78 58.61
N ASP A 101 6.16 -34.02 57.52
CA ASP A 101 7.41 -33.78 56.81
C ASP A 101 8.10 -32.51 57.30
N ILE A 102 9.44 -32.45 57.18
CA ILE A 102 10.23 -31.25 57.47
C ILE A 102 10.41 -30.50 56.14
N PHE A 103 9.89 -29.27 56.07
CA PHE A 103 10.05 -28.40 54.91
C PHE A 103 11.28 -27.50 55.02
N HIS A 104 12.21 -27.62 54.06
CA HIS A 104 13.35 -26.74 53.87
C HIS A 104 13.15 -25.95 52.60
N PRO A 105 12.99 -24.60 52.64
CA PRO A 105 12.80 -23.79 51.45
C PRO A 105 14.07 -23.74 50.60
N ASP A 106 13.91 -24.01 49.28
CA ASP A 106 14.97 -23.80 48.29
C ASP A 106 14.69 -22.43 47.58
N TYR A 107 15.41 -21.42 48.02
CA TYR A 107 15.27 -20.07 47.49
C TYR A 107 15.67 -19.94 46.01
N ASN A 108 16.54 -20.82 45.48
CA ASN A 108 16.91 -20.82 44.09
C ASN A 108 15.71 -21.15 43.18
N ARG A 109 14.75 -21.94 43.67
CA ARG A 109 13.53 -22.22 42.92
C ARG A 109 12.59 -21.04 42.83
N LEU A 110 12.63 -20.10 43.77
CA LEU A 110 11.84 -18.86 43.73
C LEU A 110 12.28 -17.93 42.59
N LEU A 111 13.57 -18.01 42.19
CA LEU A 111 14.07 -17.20 41.05
C LEU A 111 13.35 -17.50 39.75
N ASN A 112 12.84 -18.73 39.58
CA ASN A 112 12.17 -19.17 38.35
C ASN A 112 10.66 -18.97 38.35
N ILE A 113 10.09 -18.32 39.39
CA ILE A 113 8.65 -18.04 39.47
C ILE A 113 8.38 -16.59 39.02
N PRO A 114 7.89 -16.36 37.77
CA PRO A 114 7.73 -15.02 37.24
C PRO A 114 6.81 -14.14 38.08
N SER A 115 5.76 -14.71 38.69
CA SER A 115 4.79 -13.96 39.51
C SER A 115 5.35 -13.39 40.83
N LEU A 116 6.54 -13.80 41.23
CA LEU A 116 7.24 -13.25 42.39
C LEU A 116 8.05 -11.99 42.06
N TRP A 117 8.29 -11.73 40.81
CA TRP A 117 9.03 -10.56 40.35
C TRP A 117 8.07 -9.46 39.96
N GLN A 118 8.24 -8.31 40.54
CA GLN A 118 7.46 -7.12 40.24
C GLN A 118 8.37 -6.03 39.65
N ASP A 119 7.93 -5.42 38.56
CA ASP A 119 8.47 -4.14 38.17
C ASP A 119 7.96 -3.11 39.17
N LYS A 120 8.83 -2.48 39.93
CA LYS A 120 8.47 -1.26 40.65
C LYS A 120 8.17 -0.21 39.60
N SER A 121 6.90 0.09 39.37
CA SER A 121 6.44 1.11 38.46
C SER A 121 6.73 2.51 39.01
N SER A 122 8.01 2.84 39.19
CA SER A 122 8.43 4.24 39.18
C SER A 122 8.45 4.70 37.73
N ALA A 123 8.06 5.94 37.48
CA ALA A 123 8.16 6.52 36.15
C ALA A 123 9.60 6.35 35.64
N PRO A 124 9.79 5.91 34.38
CA PRO A 124 11.12 5.79 33.78
C PRO A 124 11.91 7.09 33.90
N ASP A 125 13.23 7.00 34.07
CA ASP A 125 14.09 8.16 34.13
C ASP A 125 13.84 9.10 32.91
N PRO A 126 13.63 10.39 33.12
CA PRO A 126 13.49 11.37 32.02
C PRO A 126 14.65 11.32 31.03
N GLN A 127 15.87 10.99 31.48
CA GLN A 127 17.02 10.82 30.59
C GLN A 127 16.86 9.60 29.67
N LEU A 128 16.31 8.50 30.17
CA LEU A 128 16.00 7.31 29.38
C LEU A 128 14.93 7.64 28.33
N ILE A 129 13.85 8.33 28.71
CA ILE A 129 12.78 8.71 27.78
C ILE A 129 13.33 9.60 26.67
N ASN A 130 14.17 10.59 26.99
CA ASN A 130 14.80 11.47 26.01
C ASN A 130 15.71 10.69 25.05
N PHE A 131 16.49 9.74 25.56
CA PHE A 131 17.32 8.84 24.76
C PHE A 131 16.48 8.01 23.79
N LEU A 132 15.38 7.38 24.28
CA LEU A 132 14.46 6.59 23.47
C LEU A 132 13.77 7.42 22.38
N GLN A 133 13.36 8.63 22.71
CA GLN A 133 12.73 9.55 21.75
C GLN A 133 13.68 9.96 20.61
N GLN A 134 14.95 10.18 20.91
CA GLN A 134 15.96 10.43 19.88
C GLN A 134 16.14 9.22 18.95
N GLY A 135 16.16 8.01 19.50
CA GLY A 135 16.23 6.79 18.71
C GLY A 135 15.01 6.58 17.82
N LEU A 136 13.81 6.83 18.33
CA LEU A 136 12.56 6.78 17.55
C LEU A 136 12.63 7.76 16.36
N ARG A 137 13.07 9.01 16.60
CA ARG A 137 13.23 10.01 15.52
C ARG A 137 14.22 9.55 14.46
N GLY A 138 15.34 8.97 14.87
CA GLY A 138 16.30 8.39 13.92
C GLY A 138 15.70 7.25 13.09
N ALA A 139 14.92 6.38 13.69
CA ALA A 139 14.22 5.30 12.98
C ALA A 139 13.13 5.84 12.02
N LEU A 140 12.38 6.85 12.46
CA LEU A 140 11.36 7.52 11.64
C LEU A 140 11.98 8.23 10.43
N GLN A 141 13.13 8.88 10.60
CA GLN A 141 13.86 9.49 9.49
C GLN A 141 14.29 8.43 8.46
N ASN A 142 14.93 7.36 8.90
CA ASN A 142 15.38 6.26 8.03
C ASN A 142 14.20 5.61 7.30
N TRP A 143 13.07 5.45 7.98
CA TRP A 143 11.83 4.95 7.41
C TRP A 143 11.27 5.89 6.34
N ASP A 144 11.23 7.20 6.61
CA ASP A 144 10.73 8.18 5.64
C ASP A 144 11.64 8.29 4.40
N GLU A 145 12.96 8.25 4.58
CA GLU A 145 13.94 8.17 3.48
C GLU A 145 13.76 6.91 2.63
N SER A 146 13.47 5.77 3.26
CA SER A 146 13.16 4.51 2.56
C SER A 146 11.90 4.67 1.69
N ARG A 147 10.84 5.26 2.22
CA ARG A 147 9.59 5.54 1.51
C ARG A 147 9.79 6.49 0.33
N GLN A 148 10.62 7.52 0.50
CA GLN A 148 10.93 8.47 -0.57
C GLN A 148 11.70 7.78 -1.71
N ARG A 149 12.72 6.98 -1.40
CA ARG A 149 13.49 6.24 -2.41
C ARG A 149 12.60 5.29 -3.20
N GLU A 150 11.73 4.54 -2.52
CA GLU A 150 10.79 3.63 -3.16
C GLU A 150 9.73 4.39 -3.97
N GLY A 151 9.18 5.49 -3.45
CA GLY A 151 8.24 6.35 -4.16
C GLY A 151 8.82 6.89 -5.47
N HIS A 152 10.08 7.34 -5.47
CA HIS A 152 10.76 7.77 -6.69
C HIS A 152 10.97 6.63 -7.71
N ALA A 153 11.21 5.40 -7.23
CA ALA A 153 11.33 4.24 -8.11
C ALA A 153 9.98 3.88 -8.75
N LEU A 154 8.89 3.92 -7.97
CA LEU A 154 7.53 3.69 -8.45
C LEU A 154 7.11 4.73 -9.49
N VAL A 155 7.38 6.02 -9.24
CA VAL A 155 7.07 7.08 -10.21
C VAL A 155 7.81 6.88 -11.53
N ARG A 156 9.09 6.50 -11.50
CA ARG A 156 9.83 6.22 -12.72
C ARG A 156 9.28 5.02 -13.50
N ASP A 157 8.90 3.94 -12.82
CA ASP A 157 8.26 2.78 -13.46
C ASP A 157 6.92 3.17 -14.09
N LEU A 158 6.08 3.92 -13.37
CA LEU A 158 4.80 4.42 -13.87
C LEU A 158 4.96 5.30 -15.10
N LEU A 159 5.90 6.24 -15.10
CA LEU A 159 6.16 7.09 -16.27
C LEU A 159 6.60 6.27 -17.48
N SER A 160 7.47 5.27 -17.30
CA SER A 160 7.88 4.36 -18.40
C SER A 160 6.68 3.58 -18.97
N ARG A 161 5.75 3.12 -18.12
CA ARG A 161 4.54 2.42 -18.56
C ARG A 161 3.57 3.34 -19.29
N ILE A 162 3.42 4.58 -18.82
CA ILE A 162 2.58 5.58 -19.49
C ILE A 162 3.13 5.87 -20.90
N GLU A 163 4.44 6.00 -21.07
CA GLU A 163 5.05 6.15 -22.40
C GLU A 163 4.75 4.96 -23.32
N SER A 164 4.83 3.73 -22.78
CA SER A 164 4.44 2.52 -23.53
C SER A 164 2.97 2.51 -23.90
N LEU A 165 2.08 2.97 -23.00
CA LEU A 165 0.65 3.13 -23.28
C LEU A 165 0.38 4.20 -24.37
N LEU A 166 1.10 5.33 -24.36
CA LEU A 166 1.00 6.36 -25.39
C LEU A 166 1.45 5.85 -26.77
N GLN A 167 2.51 5.00 -26.81
CA GLN A 167 2.93 4.34 -28.06
C GLN A 167 1.84 3.39 -28.58
N SER A 168 1.28 2.53 -27.71
CA SER A 168 0.18 1.64 -28.07
C SER A 168 -1.08 2.39 -28.52
N LEU A 169 -1.35 3.55 -27.91
CA LEU A 169 -2.45 4.43 -28.30
C LEU A 169 -2.22 5.02 -29.69
N SER A 170 -0.98 5.42 -30.03
CA SER A 170 -0.61 5.90 -31.37
C SER A 170 -0.82 4.81 -32.44
N GLU A 171 -0.44 3.56 -32.15
CA GLU A 171 -0.68 2.43 -33.04
C GLU A 171 -2.19 2.18 -33.21
N LEU A 172 -2.95 2.22 -32.13
CA LEU A 172 -4.41 2.08 -32.16
C LEU A 172 -5.07 3.18 -32.99
N LYS A 173 -4.59 4.43 -32.87
CA LYS A 173 -5.05 5.61 -33.63
C LYS A 173 -4.85 5.42 -35.13
N GLU A 174 -3.69 4.92 -35.55
CA GLU A 174 -3.43 4.65 -36.97
C GLU A 174 -4.31 3.51 -37.50
N LEU A 175 -4.43 2.40 -36.79
CA LEU A 175 -5.26 1.28 -37.20
C LEU A 175 -6.75 1.61 -37.23
N SER A 176 -7.21 2.54 -36.41
CA SER A 176 -8.63 2.92 -36.35
C SER A 176 -9.07 3.81 -37.51
N LYS A 177 -8.14 4.44 -38.23
CA LYS A 177 -8.49 5.33 -39.37
C LYS A 177 -9.16 4.58 -40.53
N ASP A 178 -8.69 3.36 -40.80
CA ASP A 178 -9.12 2.56 -41.93
C ASP A 178 -10.34 1.67 -41.64
N VAL A 179 -10.64 1.44 -40.37
CA VAL A 179 -11.69 0.50 -39.94
C VAL A 179 -13.10 0.91 -40.39
N PRO A 180 -13.54 2.19 -40.29
CA PRO A 180 -14.86 2.60 -40.76
C PRO A 180 -15.04 2.36 -42.24
N GLU A 181 -14.05 2.72 -43.06
CA GLU A 181 -14.10 2.56 -44.52
C GLU A 181 -14.10 1.08 -44.92
N GLU A 182 -13.21 0.25 -44.37
CA GLU A 182 -13.18 -1.22 -44.60
C GLU A 182 -14.53 -1.88 -44.28
N LYS A 183 -15.13 -1.52 -43.14
CA LYS A 183 -16.42 -2.06 -42.69
C LYS A 183 -17.57 -1.57 -43.57
N PHE A 184 -17.52 -0.30 -43.98
CA PHE A 184 -18.51 0.29 -44.90
C PHE A 184 -18.50 -0.46 -46.22
N GLN A 185 -17.32 -0.67 -46.84
CA GLN A 185 -17.18 -1.38 -48.11
C GLN A 185 -17.65 -2.84 -48.01
N ALA A 186 -17.25 -3.54 -46.94
CA ALA A 186 -17.67 -4.93 -46.68
C ALA A 186 -19.18 -5.05 -46.51
N LEU A 187 -19.82 -4.12 -45.81
CA LEU A 187 -21.28 -4.12 -45.63
C LEU A 187 -22.01 -3.79 -46.93
N GLN A 188 -21.53 -2.79 -47.70
CA GLN A 188 -22.08 -2.44 -48.99
C GLN A 188 -22.06 -3.64 -49.95
N GLN A 189 -20.95 -4.33 -50.04
CA GLN A 189 -20.83 -5.54 -50.85
C GLN A 189 -21.80 -6.63 -50.39
N ARG A 190 -21.92 -6.88 -49.10
CA ARG A 190 -22.82 -7.86 -48.52
C ARG A 190 -24.28 -7.55 -48.81
N VAL A 191 -24.69 -6.30 -48.74
CA VAL A 191 -26.05 -5.85 -49.08
C VAL A 191 -26.30 -6.05 -50.55
N GLN A 192 -25.37 -5.69 -51.46
CA GLN A 192 -25.50 -5.90 -52.91
C GLN A 192 -25.70 -7.39 -53.25
N GLU A 193 -24.91 -8.30 -52.64
CA GLU A 193 -25.06 -9.74 -52.81
C GLU A 193 -26.45 -10.27 -52.37
N LEU A 194 -26.99 -9.74 -51.27
CA LEU A 194 -28.31 -10.10 -50.78
C LEU A 194 -29.43 -9.61 -51.69
N LEU A 195 -29.32 -8.39 -52.21
CA LEU A 195 -30.29 -7.79 -53.13
C LEU A 195 -30.37 -8.55 -54.45
N GLN A 196 -29.21 -8.95 -55.02
CA GLN A 196 -29.18 -9.78 -56.22
C GLN A 196 -29.91 -11.10 -56.04
N LYS A 197 -29.95 -11.68 -54.83
CA LYS A 197 -30.65 -12.91 -54.53
C LYS A 197 -32.14 -12.77 -54.35
N VAL A 198 -32.64 -11.59 -53.96
CA VAL A 198 -34.05 -11.37 -53.59
C VAL A 198 -34.85 -10.64 -54.66
N GLN A 199 -34.22 -10.12 -55.72
CA GLN A 199 -34.85 -9.36 -56.81
C GLN A 199 -35.74 -8.18 -56.36
N THR A 200 -35.38 -7.52 -55.27
CA THR A 200 -36.19 -6.45 -54.68
C THR A 200 -35.51 -5.09 -54.96
N GLU A 201 -36.26 -4.07 -55.36
CA GLU A 201 -35.76 -2.68 -55.40
C GLU A 201 -35.52 -2.20 -53.97
N THR A 202 -34.35 -1.67 -53.72
CA THR A 202 -33.95 -1.16 -52.39
C THR A 202 -34.07 0.35 -52.38
N ASP A 203 -34.61 0.85 -51.29
CA ASP A 203 -34.53 2.29 -50.97
C ASP A 203 -33.09 2.68 -50.66
N GLN A 204 -32.40 3.24 -51.64
CA GLN A 204 -31.00 3.67 -51.54
C GLN A 204 -30.78 4.69 -50.42
N GLU A 205 -31.78 5.58 -50.20
CA GLU A 205 -31.70 6.61 -49.21
C GLU A 205 -31.68 6.02 -47.78
N ARG A 206 -32.55 5.05 -47.54
CA ARG A 206 -32.61 4.31 -46.26
C ARG A 206 -31.33 3.50 -46.02
N MET A 207 -30.77 2.90 -47.06
CA MET A 207 -29.49 2.17 -46.93
C MET A 207 -28.34 3.10 -46.55
N LEU A 208 -28.25 4.31 -47.15
CA LEU A 208 -27.23 5.29 -46.79
C LEU A 208 -27.38 5.79 -45.36
N GLN A 209 -28.62 5.99 -44.90
CA GLN A 209 -28.87 6.38 -43.49
C GLN A 209 -28.40 5.29 -42.51
N GLU A 210 -28.70 4.01 -42.75
CA GLU A 210 -28.25 2.93 -41.88
C GLU A 210 -26.70 2.77 -41.89
N LEU A 211 -26.06 2.98 -43.05
CA LEU A 211 -24.61 2.95 -43.17
C LEU A 211 -23.95 4.15 -42.44
N ALA A 212 -24.54 5.33 -42.46
CA ALA A 212 -24.06 6.49 -41.71
C ALA A 212 -24.13 6.22 -40.17
N ILE A 213 -25.26 5.68 -39.70
CA ILE A 213 -25.42 5.28 -38.29
C ILE A 213 -24.40 4.24 -37.89
N LEU A 214 -24.07 3.29 -38.77
CA LEU A 214 -23.05 2.29 -38.50
C LEU A 214 -21.66 2.90 -38.44
N ALA A 215 -21.31 3.84 -39.34
CA ALA A 215 -20.03 4.53 -39.32
C ALA A 215 -19.82 5.29 -38.02
N ASP A 216 -20.83 6.01 -37.52
CA ASP A 216 -20.79 6.70 -36.23
C ASP A 216 -20.59 5.72 -35.05
N ARG A 217 -21.21 4.54 -35.12
CA ARG A 217 -21.05 3.51 -34.07
C ARG A 217 -19.65 2.87 -34.05
N LEU A 218 -18.95 2.86 -35.17
CA LEU A 218 -17.59 2.32 -35.28
C LEU A 218 -16.51 3.35 -35.03
N ASP A 219 -16.87 4.64 -34.98
CA ASP A 219 -15.90 5.70 -34.70
C ASP A 219 -15.45 5.64 -33.26
N VAL A 220 -14.14 5.59 -33.09
CA VAL A 220 -13.44 5.55 -31.78
C VAL A 220 -12.58 6.81 -31.56
N SER A 221 -12.73 7.82 -32.39
CA SER A 221 -11.89 9.04 -32.37
C SER A 221 -12.02 9.81 -31.05
N GLU A 222 -13.24 9.85 -30.49
CA GLU A 222 -13.52 10.51 -29.22
C GLU A 222 -12.83 9.78 -28.06
N GLU A 223 -12.97 8.46 -28.01
CA GLU A 223 -12.37 7.62 -26.99
C GLU A 223 -10.82 7.70 -27.01
N ILE A 224 -10.24 7.71 -28.21
CA ILE A 224 -8.80 7.87 -28.38
C ILE A 224 -8.33 9.24 -27.86
N THR A 225 -9.05 10.32 -28.20
CA THR A 225 -8.73 11.67 -27.75
C THR A 225 -8.83 11.80 -26.22
N ARG A 226 -9.85 11.18 -25.61
CA ARG A 226 -10.01 11.15 -24.17
C ARG A 226 -8.91 10.34 -23.49
N LEU A 227 -8.54 9.17 -24.04
CA LEU A 227 -7.40 8.37 -23.56
C LEU A 227 -6.10 9.16 -23.58
N GLU A 228 -5.81 9.85 -24.69
CA GLU A 228 -4.61 10.69 -24.83
C GLU A 228 -4.58 11.77 -23.75
N THR A 229 -5.71 12.46 -23.54
CA THR A 229 -5.85 13.49 -22.52
C THR A 229 -5.63 12.94 -21.10
N HIS A 230 -6.22 11.77 -20.76
CA HIS A 230 -6.08 11.18 -19.43
C HIS A 230 -4.67 10.65 -19.17
N LEU A 231 -4.00 10.07 -20.17
CA LEU A 231 -2.62 9.61 -20.05
C LEU A 231 -1.65 10.79 -19.88
N ASP A 232 -1.85 11.88 -20.62
CA ASP A 232 -1.05 13.08 -20.48
C ASP A 232 -1.24 13.74 -19.11
N GLU A 233 -2.47 13.79 -18.61
CA GLU A 233 -2.74 14.28 -17.24
C GLU A 233 -2.07 13.40 -16.18
N LEU A 234 -2.12 12.06 -16.33
CA LEU A 234 -1.39 11.12 -15.45
C LEU A 234 0.11 11.40 -15.46
N ARG A 235 0.70 11.55 -16.64
CA ARG A 235 2.12 11.85 -16.83
C ARG A 235 2.50 13.16 -16.12
N ASN A 236 1.71 14.21 -16.31
CA ASN A 236 1.96 15.52 -15.72
C ASN A 236 1.87 15.48 -14.19
N GLN A 237 0.82 14.86 -13.63
CA GLN A 237 0.64 14.75 -12.18
C GLN A 237 1.77 13.95 -11.51
N LEU A 238 2.25 12.88 -12.15
CA LEU A 238 3.39 12.11 -11.66
C LEU A 238 4.70 12.91 -11.74
N SER A 239 4.93 13.66 -12.82
CA SER A 239 6.14 14.45 -13.04
C SER A 239 6.21 15.66 -12.09
N GLU A 240 5.10 16.35 -11.88
CA GLU A 240 4.99 17.50 -10.99
C GLU A 240 4.89 17.11 -9.51
N GLN A 241 4.75 15.82 -9.22
CA GLN A 241 4.52 15.29 -7.86
C GLN A 241 3.34 15.97 -7.15
N SER A 242 2.32 16.36 -7.92
CA SER A 242 1.17 17.14 -7.46
C SER A 242 -0.08 16.30 -7.22
N GLY A 243 -0.16 15.10 -7.80
CA GLY A 243 -1.33 14.22 -7.75
C GLY A 243 -1.41 13.38 -6.47
N SER A 244 -2.57 13.32 -5.84
CA SER A 244 -2.84 12.30 -4.82
C SER A 244 -3.07 10.93 -5.48
N GLY A 245 -2.71 9.83 -4.80
CA GLY A 245 -2.95 8.47 -5.30
C GLY A 245 -4.43 8.22 -5.70
N ARG A 246 -5.39 8.87 -5.04
CA ARG A 246 -6.81 8.80 -5.42
C ARG A 246 -7.10 9.46 -6.78
N ARG A 247 -6.45 10.57 -7.07
CA ARG A 247 -6.62 11.26 -8.35
C ARG A 247 -6.02 10.45 -9.50
N LEU A 248 -4.84 9.86 -9.27
CA LEU A 248 -4.19 8.97 -10.23
C LEU A 248 -5.03 7.72 -10.50
N ASP A 249 -5.59 7.08 -9.44
CA ASP A 249 -6.49 5.91 -9.59
C ASP A 249 -7.75 6.27 -10.37
N PHE A 250 -8.33 7.45 -10.15
CA PHE A 250 -9.47 7.94 -10.93
C PHE A 250 -9.13 8.07 -12.42
N LEU A 251 -8.00 8.70 -12.77
CA LEU A 251 -7.59 8.85 -14.17
C LEU A 251 -7.35 7.49 -14.85
N LEU A 252 -6.76 6.53 -14.13
CA LEU A 252 -6.61 5.16 -14.63
C LEU A 252 -7.96 4.48 -14.88
N GLN A 253 -8.96 4.70 -14.01
CA GLN A 253 -10.32 4.19 -14.21
C GLN A 253 -10.98 4.77 -15.46
N GLU A 254 -10.80 6.08 -15.71
CA GLU A 254 -11.30 6.68 -16.96
C GLU A 254 -10.57 6.10 -18.19
N CYS A 255 -9.24 5.90 -18.13
CA CYS A 255 -8.53 5.18 -19.19
C CYS A 255 -9.10 3.77 -19.44
N PHE A 256 -9.42 3.01 -18.39
CA PHE A 256 -10.09 1.72 -18.54
C PHE A 256 -11.45 1.81 -19.20
N ARG A 257 -12.22 2.83 -18.88
CA ARG A 257 -13.53 3.06 -19.48
C ARG A 257 -13.40 3.32 -20.98
N GLU A 258 -12.53 4.23 -21.38
CA GLU A 258 -12.36 4.61 -22.78
C GLU A 258 -11.79 3.45 -23.62
N ILE A 259 -10.78 2.71 -23.12
CA ILE A 259 -10.25 1.56 -23.86
C ILE A 259 -11.25 0.40 -23.99
N ASN A 260 -12.17 0.24 -23.01
CA ASN A 260 -13.26 -0.72 -23.12
C ASN A 260 -14.24 -0.35 -24.21
N THR A 261 -14.56 0.94 -24.34
CA THR A 261 -15.44 1.46 -25.40
C THR A 261 -14.79 1.27 -26.76
N CYS A 262 -13.50 1.59 -26.91
CA CYS A 262 -12.73 1.32 -28.14
C CYS A 262 -12.80 -0.16 -28.54
N ALA A 263 -12.57 -1.08 -27.58
CA ALA A 263 -12.60 -2.52 -27.83
C ALA A 263 -13.95 -2.99 -28.34
N ASN A 264 -15.05 -2.43 -27.82
CA ASN A 264 -16.41 -2.81 -28.20
C ASN A 264 -16.83 -2.24 -29.57
N LYS A 265 -16.40 -1.02 -29.88
CA LYS A 265 -16.74 -0.34 -31.14
C LYS A 265 -15.94 -0.85 -32.33
N ALA A 266 -14.63 -1.02 -32.20
CA ALA A 266 -13.74 -1.23 -33.33
C ALA A 266 -13.92 -2.57 -34.07
N GLN A 267 -14.45 -3.64 -33.44
CA GLN A 267 -14.72 -4.95 -34.03
C GLN A 267 -13.61 -5.48 -34.98
N ASN A 268 -12.35 -5.17 -34.67
CA ASN A 268 -11.16 -5.54 -35.43
C ASN A 268 -10.23 -6.38 -34.56
N SER A 269 -9.71 -7.50 -35.07
CA SER A 269 -8.89 -8.45 -34.31
C SER A 269 -7.54 -7.85 -33.86
N ARG A 270 -6.93 -6.96 -34.67
CA ARG A 270 -5.67 -6.28 -34.31
C ARG A 270 -5.91 -5.28 -33.17
N ILE A 271 -6.97 -4.45 -33.30
CA ILE A 271 -7.38 -3.50 -32.26
C ILE A 271 -7.73 -4.26 -30.97
N SER A 272 -8.47 -5.35 -31.06
CA SER A 272 -8.80 -6.19 -29.88
C SER A 272 -7.55 -6.69 -29.16
N ARG A 273 -6.49 -7.07 -29.86
CA ARG A 273 -5.23 -7.48 -29.26
C ARG A 273 -4.53 -6.35 -28.52
N ILE A 274 -4.40 -5.19 -29.19
CA ILE A 274 -3.80 -3.99 -28.57
C ILE A 274 -4.58 -3.60 -27.32
N THR A 275 -5.93 -3.63 -27.35
CA THR A 275 -6.76 -3.25 -26.19
C THR A 275 -6.61 -4.21 -25.01
N VAL A 276 -6.34 -5.50 -25.23
CA VAL A 276 -6.05 -6.47 -24.16
C VAL A 276 -4.72 -6.14 -23.50
N ASP A 277 -3.67 -5.93 -24.30
CA ASP A 277 -2.34 -5.58 -23.79
C ASP A 277 -2.36 -4.23 -23.05
N PHE A 278 -3.06 -3.25 -23.60
CA PHE A 278 -3.27 -1.95 -22.98
C PHE A 278 -3.95 -2.04 -21.62
N LYS A 279 -5.02 -2.82 -21.49
CA LYS A 279 -5.70 -3.08 -20.20
C LYS A 279 -4.79 -3.74 -19.19
N SER A 280 -3.97 -4.69 -19.62
CA SER A 280 -2.99 -5.35 -18.74
C SER A 280 -1.97 -4.35 -18.18
N GLU A 281 -1.47 -3.43 -19.02
CA GLU A 281 -0.56 -2.37 -18.55
C GLU A 281 -1.25 -1.35 -17.63
N LEU A 282 -2.49 -0.96 -17.92
CA LEU A 282 -3.27 -0.11 -17.01
C LEU A 282 -3.46 -0.75 -15.64
N GLU A 283 -3.75 -2.08 -15.56
CA GLU A 283 -3.91 -2.75 -14.27
C GLU A 283 -2.61 -2.76 -13.47
N LYS A 284 -1.46 -3.00 -14.11
CA LYS A 284 -0.15 -2.88 -13.47
C LYS A 284 0.10 -1.45 -12.95
N CYS A 285 -0.24 -0.43 -13.74
CA CYS A 285 -0.17 0.96 -13.28
C CYS A 285 -1.05 1.20 -12.04
N ARG A 286 -2.25 0.66 -12.05
CA ARG A 286 -3.21 0.80 -10.95
C ARG A 286 -2.73 0.15 -9.65
N GLU A 287 -2.14 -1.05 -9.73
CA GLU A 287 -1.52 -1.72 -8.58
C GLU A 287 -0.39 -0.88 -7.97
N GLN A 288 0.45 -0.25 -8.81
CA GLN A 288 1.54 0.61 -8.34
C GLN A 288 1.03 1.92 -7.73
N VAL A 289 0.03 2.56 -8.34
CA VAL A 289 -0.58 3.80 -7.82
C VAL A 289 -1.21 3.59 -6.44
N GLN A 290 -1.74 2.40 -6.15
CA GLN A 290 -2.27 2.07 -4.82
C GLN A 290 -1.21 2.09 -3.72
N ASN A 291 0.08 2.02 -4.07
CA ASN A 291 1.19 2.07 -3.13
C ASN A 291 1.78 3.49 -2.99
N LEU A 292 1.28 4.48 -3.73
CA LEU A 292 1.69 5.88 -3.64
C LEU A 292 0.83 6.68 -2.65
N GLU A 293 1.52 7.52 -1.84
CA GLU A 293 0.95 8.50 -0.92
C GLU A 293 1.38 9.92 -1.31
#